data_533db7959a63ecdb60cd504be2c7dceb
#
_entry.id   533db7959a63ecdb60cd504be2c7dceb
#
_cell.length_a   1.000
_cell.length_b   1.000
_cell.length_c   1.000
_cell.angle_alpha   90.00
_cell.angle_beta   90.00
_cell.angle_gamma   90.00
#
_symmetry.space_group_name_H-M   'P 1'
#
loop_
_entity.id
_entity.type
_entity.pdbx_description
1 polymer ?
#
loop_
_entity_poly.entity_id
_entity_poly.type
_entity_poly.pdbx_seq_one_letter_code
_entity_poly.pdbx_strand_id
1 'polypeptide(L)'
;MDFGRMYRKLCLKGAYGVAIRPRGREDMPYQVKYPTMHSWYADPFICCHQGREYVFVERMSSYRLDGEIAVAPVEDGQIGDFQPAIREPFHMSFPNVFSWQGEWYMLPETYESGEVRLYRSQEFPCQWTLDAVLMDGVELLDYALYPAEGGFLVVAHDKKDEGNRYNRAFRLDMEERSFKEIFPEGDWCRQRPGGSFYEEDGSWYHVIQECGRCYGEYLHIYKVLEFTEKVFREEKIREVRMEDVPVMPDNGKLERIHTYNCDEAYEVIDVYFDKVYPNKFFIHQWHEALKRIKGRK
;
A
#
# COMPACT_ATOMS: atom_id res chain seq x y z
N MET A 1 -33.28 -4.04 23.80
CA MET A 1 -31.91 -4.28 23.33
C MET A 1 -31.96 -4.18 21.80
N ASP A 2 -31.23 -3.23 21.20
CA ASP A 2 -31.28 -3.04 19.73
C ASP A 2 -30.55 -4.19 19.04
N PHE A 3 -31.31 -5.09 18.43
CA PHE A 3 -30.79 -6.29 17.73
C PHE A 3 -29.87 -5.91 16.59
N GLY A 4 -30.13 -4.81 15.87
CA GLY A 4 -29.29 -4.30 14.79
C GLY A 4 -27.93 -3.83 15.29
N ARG A 5 -27.87 -3.17 16.44
CA ARG A 5 -26.62 -2.73 17.07
C ARG A 5 -25.78 -3.90 17.57
N MET A 6 -26.44 -4.93 18.12
CA MET A 6 -25.78 -6.15 18.58
C MET A 6 -25.22 -6.96 17.39
N TYR A 7 -25.98 -7.10 16.31
CA TYR A 7 -25.56 -7.78 15.09
C TYR A 7 -24.33 -7.09 14.46
N ARG A 8 -24.36 -5.75 14.31
CA ARG A 8 -23.21 -4.99 13.81
C ARG A 8 -21.97 -5.22 14.67
N LYS A 9 -22.11 -5.16 15.99
CA LYS A 9 -20.98 -5.38 16.91
C LYS A 9 -20.38 -6.77 16.83
N LEU A 10 -21.20 -7.80 16.64
CA LEU A 10 -20.78 -9.21 16.67
C LEU A 10 -20.36 -9.77 15.31
N CYS A 11 -20.93 -9.25 14.23
CA CYS A 11 -20.77 -9.88 12.90
C CYS A 11 -20.17 -8.96 11.85
N LEU A 12 -20.36 -7.62 11.91
CA LEU A 12 -19.78 -6.74 10.92
C LEU A 12 -18.30 -6.46 11.22
N LYS A 13 -17.45 -6.67 10.23
CA LYS A 13 -16.03 -6.34 10.27
C LYS A 13 -15.67 -5.61 8.98
N GLY A 14 -15.03 -4.46 9.10
CA GLY A 14 -14.39 -3.84 7.98
C GLY A 14 -13.21 -4.69 7.47
N ALA A 15 -13.10 -4.82 6.17
CA ALA A 15 -12.01 -5.51 5.54
C ALA A 15 -11.69 -4.86 4.18
N TYR A 16 -10.42 -4.85 3.82
CA TYR A 16 -9.98 -4.42 2.51
C TYR A 16 -10.00 -5.57 1.52
N GLY A 17 -10.37 -5.27 0.29
CA GLY A 17 -10.09 -6.05 -0.90
C GLY A 17 -9.29 -5.20 -1.86
N VAL A 18 -8.76 -5.80 -2.91
CA VAL A 18 -8.01 -5.10 -3.96
C VAL A 18 -8.71 -5.22 -5.29
N ALA A 19 -8.58 -4.22 -6.13
CA ALA A 19 -9.29 -4.17 -7.39
C ALA A 19 -8.35 -3.72 -8.51
N ILE A 20 -8.61 -4.23 -9.72
CA ILE A 20 -7.79 -4.02 -10.91
C ILE A 20 -8.67 -3.65 -12.11
N ARG A 21 -8.17 -2.78 -12.96
CA ARG A 21 -8.73 -2.56 -14.32
C ARG A 21 -7.61 -2.20 -15.31
N PRO A 22 -7.83 -2.36 -16.63
CA PRO A 22 -6.90 -1.86 -17.62
C PRO A 22 -6.72 -0.34 -17.48
N ARG A 23 -5.45 0.11 -17.51
CA ARG A 23 -5.11 1.53 -17.37
C ARG A 23 -5.72 2.38 -18.49
N GLY A 24 -6.19 3.58 -18.12
CA GLY A 24 -6.85 4.50 -19.06
C GLY A 24 -8.24 4.07 -19.55
N ARG A 25 -8.81 3.01 -18.97
CA ARG A 25 -10.15 2.54 -19.31
C ARG A 25 -11.17 2.95 -18.23
N GLU A 26 -11.35 4.27 -18.08
CA GLU A 26 -12.32 4.82 -17.11
C GLU A 26 -13.77 4.38 -17.40
N ASP A 27 -14.06 3.95 -18.63
CA ASP A 27 -15.32 3.34 -19.04
C ASP A 27 -15.55 1.93 -18.49
N MET A 28 -14.53 1.26 -17.99
CA MET A 28 -14.61 -0.09 -17.44
C MET A 28 -14.64 -0.09 -15.91
N PRO A 29 -15.45 -0.94 -15.27
CA PRO A 29 -15.42 -1.10 -13.84
C PRO A 29 -14.19 -1.90 -13.40
N TYR A 30 -13.70 -1.60 -12.19
CA TYR A 30 -12.69 -2.42 -11.53
C TYR A 30 -13.22 -3.82 -11.22
N GLN A 31 -12.40 -4.83 -11.47
CA GLN A 31 -12.61 -6.21 -11.05
C GLN A 31 -12.04 -6.38 -9.64
N VAL A 32 -12.87 -6.80 -8.69
CA VAL A 32 -12.50 -6.85 -7.28
C VAL A 32 -12.12 -8.25 -6.84
N LYS A 33 -10.93 -8.39 -6.24
CA LYS A 33 -10.55 -9.56 -5.43
C LYS A 33 -11.00 -9.32 -4.00
N TYR A 34 -12.12 -9.94 -3.65
CA TYR A 34 -12.77 -9.74 -2.36
C TYR A 34 -12.00 -10.38 -1.19
N PRO A 35 -12.07 -9.78 0.01
CA PRO A 35 -11.57 -10.43 1.21
C PRO A 35 -12.33 -11.71 1.50
N THR A 36 -11.62 -12.69 2.08
CA THR A 36 -12.19 -13.96 2.52
C THR A 36 -12.50 -13.93 4.02
N MET A 37 -13.05 -15.02 4.57
CA MET A 37 -13.18 -15.19 6.03
C MET A 37 -11.81 -15.32 6.73
N HIS A 38 -10.76 -15.64 5.98
CA HIS A 38 -9.43 -15.96 6.51
C HIS A 38 -8.40 -14.87 6.26
N SER A 39 -8.61 -14.02 5.26
CA SER A 39 -7.66 -12.99 4.87
C SER A 39 -8.35 -11.78 4.25
N TRP A 40 -7.75 -10.61 4.41
CA TRP A 40 -8.04 -9.42 3.64
C TRP A 40 -6.74 -8.84 3.04
N TYR A 41 -6.87 -7.94 2.07
CA TYR A 41 -5.81 -7.48 1.21
C TYR A 41 -5.86 -5.96 1.07
N ALA A 42 -4.72 -5.28 1.22
CA ALA A 42 -4.59 -3.84 1.05
C ALA A 42 -3.28 -3.49 0.34
N ASP A 43 -3.07 -2.22 0.09
CA ASP A 43 -1.85 -1.64 -0.48
C ASP A 43 -1.38 -2.37 -1.75
N PRO A 44 -2.21 -2.46 -2.82
CA PRO A 44 -1.80 -3.15 -4.03
C PRO A 44 -0.74 -2.38 -4.80
N PHE A 45 0.35 -3.06 -5.16
CA PHE A 45 1.36 -2.62 -6.12
C PHE A 45 1.38 -3.59 -7.30
N ILE A 46 1.48 -3.06 -8.51
CA ILE A 46 1.50 -3.86 -9.74
C ILE A 46 2.81 -3.67 -10.48
N CYS A 47 3.28 -4.72 -11.12
CA CYS A 47 4.45 -4.68 -11.99
C CYS A 47 4.40 -5.78 -13.04
N CYS A 48 5.06 -5.53 -14.19
CA CYS A 48 5.22 -6.48 -15.28
C CYS A 48 6.59 -7.17 -15.20
N HIS A 49 6.61 -8.49 -15.20
CA HIS A 49 7.83 -9.30 -15.33
C HIS A 49 7.68 -10.31 -16.45
N GLN A 50 8.57 -10.24 -17.46
CA GLN A 50 8.58 -11.15 -18.62
C GLN A 50 7.22 -11.25 -19.34
N GLY A 51 6.51 -10.11 -19.47
CA GLY A 51 5.22 -10.03 -20.15
C GLY A 51 4.04 -10.58 -19.34
N ARG A 52 4.20 -10.79 -18.04
CA ARG A 52 3.15 -11.20 -17.12
C ARG A 52 3.05 -10.19 -15.98
N GLU A 53 1.82 -9.77 -15.67
CA GLU A 53 1.55 -8.85 -14.58
C GLU A 53 1.40 -9.57 -13.24
N TYR A 54 1.90 -8.93 -12.18
CA TYR A 54 1.84 -9.41 -10.80
C TYR A 54 1.37 -8.29 -9.88
N VAL A 55 0.45 -8.62 -8.98
CA VAL A 55 -0.02 -7.71 -7.94
C VAL A 55 0.54 -8.16 -6.60
N PHE A 56 1.30 -7.29 -5.95
CA PHE A 56 1.78 -7.45 -4.58
C PHE A 56 0.85 -6.71 -3.63
N VAL A 57 0.61 -7.26 -2.45
CA VAL A 57 -0.32 -6.69 -1.46
C VAL A 57 0.17 -6.91 -0.04
N GLU A 58 -0.30 -6.05 0.87
CA GLU A 58 -0.41 -6.43 2.26
C GLU A 58 -1.48 -7.51 2.39
N ARG A 59 -1.16 -8.65 3.00
CA ARG A 59 -2.12 -9.68 3.36
C ARG A 59 -2.21 -9.83 4.87
N MET A 60 -3.39 -9.54 5.42
CA MET A 60 -3.71 -9.81 6.82
C MET A 60 -4.48 -11.10 6.97
N SER A 61 -3.92 -12.04 7.72
CA SER A 61 -4.63 -13.25 8.11
C SER A 61 -5.53 -13.00 9.31
N SER A 62 -6.74 -13.57 9.29
CA SER A 62 -7.63 -13.57 10.47
C SER A 62 -7.04 -14.31 11.70
N TYR A 63 -5.96 -15.03 11.52
CA TYR A 63 -5.34 -15.86 12.57
C TYR A 63 -4.00 -15.31 13.08
N ARG A 64 -3.54 -14.18 12.51
CA ARG A 64 -2.28 -13.51 12.86
C ARG A 64 -2.53 -12.07 13.24
N LEU A 65 -1.60 -11.48 14.00
CA LEU A 65 -1.63 -10.05 14.34
C LEU A 65 -0.89 -9.22 13.30
N ASP A 66 0.06 -9.82 12.58
CA ASP A 66 0.99 -9.13 11.71
C ASP A 66 0.64 -9.40 10.24
N GLY A 67 0.71 -8.37 9.42
CA GLY A 67 0.63 -8.44 7.96
C GLY A 67 1.89 -9.08 7.37
N GLU A 68 1.74 -9.67 6.20
CA GLU A 68 2.80 -10.20 5.37
C GLU A 68 2.62 -9.71 3.94
N ILE A 69 3.68 -9.71 3.15
CA ILE A 69 3.56 -9.42 1.72
C ILE A 69 3.18 -10.70 0.97
N ALA A 70 2.16 -10.59 0.15
CA ALA A 70 1.69 -11.65 -0.74
C ALA A 70 1.67 -11.16 -2.19
N VAL A 71 1.73 -12.09 -3.14
CA VAL A 71 1.73 -11.81 -4.57
C VAL A 71 0.76 -12.73 -5.30
N ALA A 72 0.12 -12.21 -6.34
CA ALA A 72 -0.70 -12.99 -7.26
C ALA A 72 -0.41 -12.58 -8.71
N PRO A 73 -0.47 -13.51 -9.67
CA PRO A 73 -0.46 -13.15 -11.09
C PRO A 73 -1.77 -12.48 -11.49
N VAL A 74 -1.73 -11.68 -12.56
CA VAL A 74 -2.93 -11.22 -13.26
C VAL A 74 -3.20 -12.16 -14.44
N GLU A 75 -4.41 -12.66 -14.53
CA GLU A 75 -4.86 -13.58 -15.59
C GLU A 75 -6.21 -13.07 -16.13
N ASP A 76 -6.27 -12.82 -17.43
CA ASP A 76 -7.48 -12.30 -18.11
C ASP A 76 -8.05 -11.03 -17.44
N GLY A 77 -7.19 -10.13 -16.97
CA GLY A 77 -7.57 -8.89 -16.29
C GLY A 77 -8.12 -9.08 -14.87
N GLN A 78 -7.90 -10.24 -14.27
CA GLN A 78 -8.31 -10.56 -12.89
C GLN A 78 -7.10 -10.94 -12.04
N ILE A 79 -7.16 -10.58 -10.76
CA ILE A 79 -6.13 -10.95 -9.78
C ILE A 79 -6.33 -12.41 -9.37
N GLY A 80 -5.32 -13.24 -9.59
CA GLY A 80 -5.27 -14.65 -9.22
C GLY A 80 -5.24 -14.89 -7.70
N ASP A 81 -4.83 -16.08 -7.30
CA ASP A 81 -4.75 -16.42 -5.87
C ASP A 81 -3.42 -15.96 -5.26
N PHE A 82 -3.53 -15.27 -4.12
CA PHE A 82 -2.37 -14.75 -3.41
C PHE A 82 -1.55 -15.84 -2.73
N GLN A 83 -0.25 -15.83 -2.99
CA GLN A 83 0.76 -16.65 -2.32
C GLN A 83 1.67 -15.77 -1.47
N PRO A 84 2.28 -16.28 -0.38
CA PRO A 84 3.26 -15.52 0.40
C PRO A 84 4.47 -15.14 -0.47
N ALA A 85 4.93 -13.89 -0.36
CA ALA A 85 6.19 -13.43 -0.94
C ALA A 85 7.22 -13.16 0.16
N ILE A 86 6.89 -12.32 1.16
CA ILE A 86 7.78 -12.03 2.28
C ILE A 86 7.00 -12.17 3.59
N ARG A 87 7.61 -12.84 4.57
CA ARG A 87 7.08 -12.98 5.91
C ARG A 87 8.16 -12.73 6.95
N GLU A 88 7.90 -11.78 7.84
CA GLU A 88 8.77 -11.43 8.95
C GLU A 88 8.04 -11.63 10.30
N PRO A 89 8.74 -11.58 11.45
CA PRO A 89 8.12 -11.66 12.78
C PRO A 89 7.40 -10.38 13.22
N PHE A 90 7.36 -9.34 12.37
CA PHE A 90 6.71 -8.06 12.55
C PHE A 90 5.75 -7.78 11.38
N HIS A 91 4.95 -6.72 11.52
CA HIS A 91 4.01 -6.29 10.48
C HIS A 91 4.74 -5.75 9.25
N MET A 92 4.26 -6.13 8.06
CA MET A 92 4.70 -5.62 6.76
C MET A 92 3.51 -5.19 5.93
N SER A 93 3.62 -4.05 5.28
CA SER A 93 2.61 -3.46 4.38
C SER A 93 3.27 -2.68 3.24
N PHE A 94 2.47 -2.05 2.40
CA PHE A 94 2.89 -1.12 1.33
C PHE A 94 4.07 -1.65 0.50
N PRO A 95 3.92 -2.76 -0.24
CA PRO A 95 5.01 -3.50 -0.90
C PRO A 95 5.50 -2.80 -2.17
N ASN A 96 6.21 -1.68 -2.02
CA ASN A 96 6.74 -0.94 -3.17
C ASN A 96 7.79 -1.76 -3.90
N VAL A 97 7.37 -2.43 -4.98
CA VAL A 97 8.18 -3.31 -5.81
C VAL A 97 8.64 -2.57 -7.06
N PHE A 98 9.93 -2.70 -7.40
CA PHE A 98 10.52 -2.04 -8.56
C PHE A 98 11.69 -2.83 -9.14
N SER A 99 12.03 -2.56 -10.41
CA SER A 99 13.22 -3.09 -11.07
C SER A 99 14.35 -2.07 -11.06
N TRP A 100 15.58 -2.52 -10.78
CA TRP A 100 16.79 -1.74 -10.85
C TRP A 100 17.92 -2.56 -11.50
N GLN A 101 18.47 -2.07 -12.61
CA GLN A 101 19.55 -2.76 -13.37
C GLN A 101 19.23 -4.23 -13.70
N GLY A 102 17.95 -4.53 -14.01
CA GLY A 102 17.50 -5.86 -14.38
C GLY A 102 17.18 -6.80 -13.21
N GLU A 103 17.38 -6.36 -11.97
CA GLU A 103 17.06 -7.08 -10.75
C GLU A 103 15.81 -6.51 -10.10
N TRP A 104 15.06 -7.34 -9.37
CA TRP A 104 13.86 -6.93 -8.67
C TRP A 104 14.13 -6.65 -7.20
N TYR A 105 13.65 -5.51 -6.75
CA TYR A 105 13.73 -5.03 -5.36
C TYR A 105 12.35 -4.70 -4.82
N MET A 106 12.26 -4.69 -3.49
CA MET A 106 11.07 -4.24 -2.77
C MET A 106 11.48 -3.41 -1.57
N LEU A 107 10.84 -2.25 -1.41
CA LEU A 107 10.95 -1.37 -0.25
C LEU A 107 9.59 -1.35 0.47
N PRO A 108 9.26 -2.37 1.27
CA PRO A 108 7.99 -2.42 1.99
C PRO A 108 8.03 -1.58 3.26
N GLU A 109 6.87 -1.19 3.76
CA GLU A 109 6.74 -0.66 5.11
C GLU A 109 7.11 -1.72 6.15
N THR A 110 8.06 -1.38 7.02
CA THR A 110 8.59 -2.27 8.08
C THR A 110 8.74 -1.55 9.43
N TYR A 111 7.88 -0.57 9.70
CA TYR A 111 8.00 0.33 10.85
C TYR A 111 8.09 -0.40 12.21
N GLU A 112 7.41 -1.54 12.38
CA GLU A 112 7.47 -2.32 13.62
C GLU A 112 8.86 -2.90 13.92
N SER A 113 9.72 -3.03 12.90
CA SER A 113 11.13 -3.41 13.12
C SER A 113 11.98 -2.23 13.60
N GLY A 114 11.51 -1.00 13.45
CA GLY A 114 12.29 0.22 13.66
C GLY A 114 13.30 0.50 12.55
N GLU A 115 13.21 -0.20 11.41
CA GLU A 115 14.19 -0.16 10.33
C GLU A 115 13.51 0.08 8.98
N VAL A 116 14.23 0.73 8.06
CA VAL A 116 13.91 0.77 6.63
C VAL A 116 14.67 -0.36 5.95
N ARG A 117 13.96 -1.33 5.41
CA ARG A 117 14.52 -2.56 4.86
C ARG A 117 14.32 -2.66 3.36
N LEU A 118 15.39 -2.89 2.63
CA LEU A 118 15.38 -3.20 1.20
C LEU A 118 15.50 -4.72 1.01
N TYR A 119 14.58 -5.29 0.24
CA TYR A 119 14.61 -6.71 -0.12
C TYR A 119 14.96 -6.86 -1.60
N ARG A 120 15.66 -7.94 -1.94
CA ARG A 120 16.00 -8.33 -3.31
C ARG A 120 15.39 -9.69 -3.63
N SER A 121 14.84 -9.83 -4.82
CA SER A 121 14.33 -11.11 -5.31
C SER A 121 15.46 -12.08 -5.60
N GLN A 122 15.31 -13.31 -5.13
CA GLN A 122 16.16 -14.45 -5.50
C GLN A 122 15.51 -15.27 -6.61
N GLU A 123 14.20 -15.42 -6.54
CA GLU A 123 13.37 -16.03 -7.57
C GLU A 123 12.02 -15.30 -7.59
N PHE A 124 11.87 -14.42 -8.58
CA PHE A 124 10.66 -13.62 -8.74
C PHE A 124 9.46 -14.50 -9.14
N PRO A 125 8.26 -14.30 -8.58
CA PRO A 125 7.88 -13.22 -7.68
C PRO A 125 7.88 -13.60 -6.18
N CYS A 126 8.21 -14.84 -5.79
CA CYS A 126 7.87 -15.38 -4.47
C CYS A 126 9.05 -15.48 -3.50
N GLN A 127 10.30 -15.45 -3.98
CA GLN A 127 11.46 -15.62 -3.09
C GLN A 127 12.25 -14.32 -2.96
N TRP A 128 12.24 -13.78 -1.75
CA TRP A 128 12.89 -12.51 -1.43
C TRP A 128 13.81 -12.67 -0.22
N THR A 129 14.92 -11.95 -0.23
CA THR A 129 15.86 -11.89 0.90
C THR A 129 16.15 -10.44 1.26
N LEU A 130 16.45 -10.18 2.53
CA LEU A 130 16.92 -8.87 2.96
C LEU A 130 18.25 -8.56 2.24
N ASP A 131 18.28 -7.48 1.47
CA ASP A 131 19.46 -6.99 0.76
C ASP A 131 20.24 -6.00 1.64
N ALA A 132 19.52 -5.05 2.27
CA ALA A 132 20.12 -4.06 3.14
C ALA A 132 19.14 -3.53 4.20
N VAL A 133 19.66 -3.17 5.37
CA VAL A 133 19.03 -2.24 6.30
C VAL A 133 19.51 -0.86 5.94
N LEU A 134 18.63 -0.04 5.37
CA LEU A 134 18.96 1.27 4.83
C LEU A 134 19.00 2.36 5.90
N MET A 135 18.19 2.23 6.96
CA MET A 135 18.11 3.14 8.09
C MET A 135 17.58 2.40 9.31
N ASP A 136 18.06 2.75 10.49
CA ASP A 136 17.69 2.17 11.77
C ASP A 136 17.19 3.26 12.76
N GLY A 137 16.38 2.86 13.73
CA GLY A 137 15.85 3.75 14.76
C GLY A 137 14.73 4.68 14.29
N VAL A 138 14.04 4.34 13.20
CA VAL A 138 12.96 5.14 12.59
C VAL A 138 11.66 4.36 12.47
N GLU A 139 10.54 5.08 12.48
CA GLU A 139 9.21 4.53 12.24
C GLU A 139 8.57 5.24 11.04
N LEU A 140 9.04 4.88 9.84
CA LEU A 140 8.55 5.44 8.58
C LEU A 140 7.52 4.52 7.94
N LEU A 141 6.50 5.13 7.36
CA LEU A 141 5.35 4.49 6.71
C LEU A 141 5.27 4.90 5.24
N ASP A 142 4.68 4.05 4.40
CA ASP A 142 4.22 4.34 3.03
C ASP A 142 5.26 5.09 2.17
N TYR A 143 6.23 4.34 1.65
CA TYR A 143 7.29 4.90 0.82
C TYR A 143 6.80 5.16 -0.62
N ALA A 144 6.70 6.42 -1.05
CA ALA A 144 6.47 6.77 -2.44
C ALA A 144 7.82 7.02 -3.14
N LEU A 145 8.11 6.28 -4.20
CA LEU A 145 9.37 6.33 -4.94
C LEU A 145 9.22 7.18 -6.20
N TYR A 146 10.10 8.16 -6.36
CA TYR A 146 10.25 8.98 -7.56
C TYR A 146 11.60 8.69 -8.22
N PRO A 147 11.67 8.25 -9.50
CA PRO A 147 12.93 7.91 -10.15
C PRO A 147 13.89 9.09 -10.22
N ALA A 148 15.17 8.83 -9.91
CA ALA A 148 16.26 9.79 -9.98
C ALA A 148 17.55 9.11 -10.42
N GLU A 149 18.54 9.87 -10.88
CA GLU A 149 19.84 9.33 -11.26
C GLU A 149 20.46 8.53 -10.10
N GLY A 150 20.91 7.30 -10.34
CA GLY A 150 21.50 6.40 -9.33
C GLY A 150 20.52 5.84 -8.29
N GLY A 151 19.18 6.02 -8.44
CA GLY A 151 18.18 5.47 -7.54
C GLY A 151 16.88 6.25 -7.50
N PHE A 152 16.45 6.71 -6.31
CA PHE A 152 15.15 7.34 -6.13
C PHE A 152 15.21 8.52 -5.17
N LEU A 153 14.33 9.50 -5.38
CA LEU A 153 13.86 10.37 -4.33
C LEU A 153 12.64 9.71 -3.69
N VAL A 154 12.54 9.75 -2.38
CA VAL A 154 11.51 9.02 -1.65
C VAL A 154 10.77 9.96 -0.72
N VAL A 155 9.45 9.89 -0.73
CA VAL A 155 8.60 10.50 0.29
C VAL A 155 8.10 9.40 1.21
N ALA A 156 8.22 9.59 2.51
CA ALA A 156 7.72 8.65 3.51
C ALA A 156 7.04 9.40 4.66
N HIS A 157 6.02 8.80 5.26
CA HIS A 157 5.33 9.37 6.40
C HIS A 157 6.03 9.02 7.71
N ASP A 158 6.30 10.00 8.58
CA ASP A 158 6.82 9.76 9.92
C ASP A 158 5.67 9.42 10.88
N LYS A 159 5.63 8.19 11.38
CA LYS A 159 4.57 7.70 12.29
C LYS A 159 4.50 8.46 13.62
N LYS A 160 5.57 9.14 14.02
CA LYS A 160 5.59 9.97 15.23
C LYS A 160 4.76 11.23 15.11
N ASP A 161 4.33 11.57 13.88
CA ASP A 161 3.40 12.68 13.66
C ASP A 161 1.95 12.25 13.92
N GLU A 162 1.39 12.67 15.04
CA GLU A 162 0.01 12.35 15.47
C GLU A 162 -1.09 12.87 14.52
N GLY A 163 -0.73 13.77 13.57
CA GLY A 163 -1.67 14.42 12.66
C GLY A 163 -1.77 13.80 11.26
N ASN A 164 -1.01 12.76 10.93
CA ASN A 164 -0.86 12.21 9.58
C ASN A 164 -0.52 13.28 8.51
N ARG A 165 0.25 14.30 8.89
CA ARG A 165 0.56 15.48 8.06
C ARG A 165 2.04 15.76 7.94
N TYR A 166 2.88 14.84 8.34
CA TYR A 166 4.32 15.02 8.30
C TYR A 166 5.01 13.97 7.44
N ASN A 167 5.19 14.30 6.17
CA ASN A 167 6.06 13.54 5.29
C ASN A 167 7.48 14.08 5.35
N ARG A 168 8.44 13.16 5.26
CA ARG A 168 9.87 13.42 5.12
C ARG A 168 10.32 13.00 3.73
N ALA A 169 11.33 13.66 3.20
CA ALA A 169 11.93 13.33 1.92
C ALA A 169 13.32 12.71 2.10
N PHE A 170 13.66 11.75 1.26
CA PHE A 170 14.92 11.02 1.33
C PHE A 170 15.52 10.82 -0.06
N ARG A 171 16.82 10.62 -0.10
CA ARG A 171 17.56 10.11 -1.24
C ARG A 171 17.89 8.64 -0.99
N LEU A 172 17.37 7.74 -1.82
CA LEU A 172 17.78 6.34 -1.89
C LEU A 172 18.79 6.18 -3.02
N ASP A 173 20.04 5.91 -2.67
CA ASP A 173 21.08 5.51 -3.61
C ASP A 173 21.13 3.99 -3.72
N MET A 174 20.86 3.46 -4.91
CA MET A 174 20.76 2.03 -5.13
C MET A 174 22.12 1.35 -5.33
N GLU A 175 23.17 2.10 -5.64
CA GLU A 175 24.53 1.56 -5.76
C GLU A 175 25.20 1.45 -4.39
N GLU A 176 25.11 2.53 -3.62
CA GLU A 176 25.71 2.61 -2.27
C GLU A 176 24.85 1.94 -1.19
N ARG A 177 23.57 1.59 -1.48
CA ARG A 177 22.57 1.15 -0.49
C ARG A 177 22.44 2.15 0.65
N SER A 178 22.45 3.45 0.31
CA SER A 178 22.31 4.52 1.29
C SER A 178 20.95 5.18 1.22
N PHE A 179 20.41 5.54 2.38
CA PHE A 179 19.11 6.20 2.53
C PHE A 179 19.29 7.42 3.41
N LYS A 180 19.30 8.61 2.81
CA LYS A 180 19.65 9.86 3.47
C LYS A 180 18.49 10.84 3.42
N GLU A 181 18.13 11.43 4.55
CA GLU A 181 17.12 12.49 4.58
C GLU A 181 17.59 13.72 3.81
N ILE A 182 16.67 14.30 3.04
CA ILE A 182 16.87 15.54 2.29
C ILE A 182 15.78 16.54 2.72
N PHE A 183 16.04 17.83 2.51
CA PHE A 183 15.16 18.91 2.94
C PHE A 183 14.82 19.83 1.76
N PRO A 184 14.03 19.34 0.78
CA PRO A 184 13.70 20.15 -0.38
C PRO A 184 12.82 21.32 0.01
N GLU A 185 13.15 22.50 -0.55
CA GLU A 185 12.33 23.70 -0.44
C GLU A 185 11.15 23.62 -1.42
N GLY A 186 10.06 24.31 -1.13
CA GLY A 186 8.91 24.43 -2.01
C GLY A 186 7.60 24.01 -1.37
N ASP A 187 6.55 24.07 -2.16
CA ASP A 187 5.19 23.75 -1.74
C ASP A 187 4.82 22.35 -2.20
N TRP A 188 4.74 21.42 -1.25
CA TRP A 188 4.38 20.03 -1.47
C TRP A 188 3.57 19.46 -0.32
N CYS A 189 2.80 18.42 -0.59
CA CYS A 189 1.88 17.85 0.37
C CYS A 189 2.61 17.07 1.47
N ARG A 190 2.22 17.32 2.72
CA ARG A 190 2.79 16.68 3.90
C ARG A 190 1.90 15.58 4.47
N GLN A 191 0.81 15.25 3.77
CA GLN A 191 -0.06 14.15 4.14
C GLN A 191 0.49 12.80 3.64
N ARG A 192 0.03 11.72 4.25
CA ARG A 192 0.50 10.34 4.04
C ARG A 192 0.39 9.91 2.57
N PRO A 193 1.43 9.30 1.96
CA PRO A 193 1.34 8.74 0.62
C PRO A 193 0.24 7.68 0.49
N GLY A 194 -0.40 7.64 -0.66
CA GLY A 194 -1.44 6.67 -1.03
C GLY A 194 -1.04 5.78 -2.20
N GLY A 195 0.24 5.70 -2.50
CA GLY A 195 0.84 4.94 -3.59
C GLY A 195 2.21 5.47 -3.93
N SER A 196 2.89 4.84 -4.89
CA SER A 196 4.14 5.37 -5.42
C SER A 196 3.87 6.53 -6.39
N PHE A 197 4.93 7.25 -6.76
CA PHE A 197 4.81 8.16 -7.90
C PHE A 197 4.58 7.37 -9.17
N TYR A 198 3.77 7.92 -10.09
CA TYR A 198 3.53 7.32 -11.40
C TYR A 198 3.63 8.36 -12.51
N GLU A 199 3.96 7.90 -13.71
CA GLU A 199 4.03 8.75 -14.90
C GLU A 199 2.81 8.52 -15.79
N GLU A 200 2.27 9.62 -16.33
CA GLU A 200 1.20 9.62 -17.33
C GLU A 200 1.38 10.82 -18.26
N ASP A 201 1.36 10.59 -19.57
CA ASP A 201 1.53 11.62 -20.61
C ASP A 201 2.76 12.54 -20.37
N GLY A 202 3.89 11.96 -19.95
CA GLY A 202 5.14 12.69 -19.71
C GLY A 202 5.12 13.59 -18.48
N SER A 203 4.14 13.43 -17.60
CA SER A 203 4.03 14.12 -16.32
C SER A 203 4.03 13.12 -15.17
N TRP A 204 4.66 13.49 -14.06
CA TRP A 204 4.67 12.68 -12.84
C TRP A 204 3.57 13.09 -11.89
N TYR A 205 3.02 12.13 -11.19
CA TYR A 205 1.93 12.30 -10.23
C TYR A 205 2.25 11.64 -8.92
N HIS A 206 1.81 12.29 -7.83
CA HIS A 206 1.94 11.83 -6.45
C HIS A 206 0.55 11.54 -5.87
N VAL A 207 0.38 10.36 -5.29
CA VAL A 207 -0.87 9.93 -4.68
C VAL A 207 -0.80 10.14 -3.18
N ILE A 208 -1.81 10.79 -2.61
CA ILE A 208 -1.88 11.15 -1.20
C ILE A 208 -3.19 10.67 -0.60
N GLN A 209 -3.13 10.08 0.58
CA GLN A 209 -4.30 9.69 1.36
C GLN A 209 -4.92 10.89 2.09
N GLU A 210 -6.24 11.04 2.03
CA GLU A 210 -6.97 11.90 2.96
C GLU A 210 -7.33 11.10 4.22
N CYS A 211 -6.88 11.59 5.37
CA CYS A 211 -7.10 10.94 6.67
C CYS A 211 -7.76 11.86 7.71
N GLY A 212 -8.38 12.96 7.27
CA GLY A 212 -8.91 13.98 8.18
C GLY A 212 -10.10 13.54 9.02
N ARG A 213 -11.05 12.80 8.47
CA ARG A 213 -12.21 12.26 9.20
C ARG A 213 -12.03 10.82 9.63
N CYS A 214 -11.37 10.02 8.78
CA CYS A 214 -11.02 8.63 9.06
C CYS A 214 -9.84 8.23 8.20
N TYR A 215 -9.13 7.20 8.61
CA TYR A 215 -8.01 6.64 7.89
C TYR A 215 -8.40 6.21 6.46
N GLY A 216 -7.69 6.71 5.46
CA GLY A 216 -7.86 6.33 4.06
C GLY A 216 -9.27 6.62 3.53
N GLU A 217 -9.77 7.84 3.74
CA GLU A 217 -11.12 8.22 3.35
C GLU A 217 -11.29 8.27 1.83
N TYR A 218 -10.31 8.89 1.14
CA TYR A 218 -10.20 9.03 -0.31
C TYR A 218 -8.79 9.48 -0.69
N LEU A 219 -8.51 9.64 -1.98
CA LEU A 219 -7.20 10.01 -2.47
C LEU A 219 -7.19 11.41 -3.08
N HIS A 220 -6.07 12.08 -2.93
CA HIS A 220 -5.69 13.27 -3.69
C HIS A 220 -4.62 12.90 -4.70
N ILE A 221 -4.73 13.43 -5.92
CA ILE A 221 -3.69 13.33 -6.94
C ILE A 221 -3.05 14.70 -7.11
N TYR A 222 -1.73 14.73 -6.95
CA TYR A 222 -0.91 15.90 -7.16
C TYR A 222 -0.06 15.72 -8.42
N LYS A 223 0.01 16.76 -9.25
CA LYS A 223 0.97 16.81 -10.36
C LYS A 223 2.30 17.32 -9.82
N VAL A 224 3.37 16.58 -10.05
CA VAL A 224 4.73 16.99 -9.70
C VAL A 224 5.19 18.05 -10.70
N LEU A 225 5.53 19.24 -10.21
CA LEU A 225 6.09 20.32 -11.01
C LEU A 225 7.61 20.23 -11.05
N GLU A 226 8.22 19.86 -9.93
CA GLU A 226 9.65 19.64 -9.77
C GLU A 226 9.90 18.78 -8.54
N PHE A 227 10.74 17.75 -8.64
CA PHE A 227 11.24 17.02 -7.49
C PHE A 227 12.72 16.74 -7.65
N THR A 228 13.54 17.41 -6.86
CA THR A 228 14.99 17.27 -6.77
C THR A 228 15.39 17.17 -5.30
N GLU A 229 16.64 16.92 -4.98
CA GLU A 229 17.11 16.93 -3.58
C GLU A 229 16.97 18.33 -2.91
N LYS A 230 16.85 19.40 -3.71
CA LYS A 230 16.79 20.78 -3.21
C LYS A 230 15.43 21.42 -3.30
N VAL A 231 14.59 20.99 -4.24
CA VAL A 231 13.28 21.59 -4.51
C VAL A 231 12.25 20.49 -4.69
N PHE A 232 11.11 20.62 -4.01
CA PHE A 232 9.92 19.82 -4.29
C PHE A 232 8.71 20.72 -4.38
N ARG A 233 8.05 20.72 -5.52
CA ARG A 233 6.82 21.46 -5.81
C ARG A 233 5.84 20.58 -6.54
N GLU A 234 4.61 20.59 -6.08
CA GLU A 234 3.50 19.89 -6.69
C GLU A 234 2.20 20.68 -6.55
N GLU A 235 1.24 20.39 -7.39
CA GLU A 235 -0.09 21.01 -7.33
C GLU A 235 -1.18 19.96 -7.32
N LYS A 236 -2.18 20.12 -6.45
CA LYS A 236 -3.34 19.25 -6.39
C LYS A 236 -4.19 19.44 -7.64
N ILE A 237 -4.47 18.35 -8.36
CA ILE A 237 -5.24 18.39 -9.60
C ILE A 237 -6.61 17.75 -9.49
N ARG A 238 -6.78 16.70 -8.65
CA ARG A 238 -8.07 16.04 -8.45
C ARG A 238 -8.15 15.27 -7.14
N GLU A 239 -9.38 14.91 -6.79
CA GLU A 239 -9.70 13.93 -5.74
C GLU A 239 -10.23 12.66 -6.41
N VAL A 240 -10.00 11.52 -5.80
CA VAL A 240 -10.56 10.23 -6.22
C VAL A 240 -11.33 9.67 -5.01
N ARG A 241 -12.65 9.71 -5.10
CA ARG A 241 -13.56 9.25 -4.06
C ARG A 241 -14.18 7.92 -4.46
N MET A 242 -14.67 7.15 -3.48
CA MET A 242 -15.31 5.86 -3.76
C MET A 242 -16.52 5.98 -4.70
N GLU A 243 -17.25 7.08 -4.64
CA GLU A 243 -18.38 7.38 -5.52
C GLU A 243 -17.98 7.61 -6.99
N ASP A 244 -16.72 7.99 -7.22
CA ASP A 244 -16.14 8.22 -8.57
C ASP A 244 -15.52 6.95 -9.14
N VAL A 245 -15.40 5.88 -8.36
CA VAL A 245 -14.73 4.64 -8.73
C VAL A 245 -15.75 3.58 -9.14
N PRO A 246 -15.90 3.28 -10.44
CA PRO A 246 -16.80 2.24 -10.89
C PRO A 246 -16.22 0.87 -10.49
N VAL A 247 -16.83 0.22 -9.54
CA VAL A 247 -16.52 -1.16 -9.14
C VAL A 247 -17.71 -2.04 -9.41
N MET A 248 -17.45 -3.30 -9.77
CA MET A 248 -18.52 -4.28 -9.90
C MET A 248 -19.12 -4.51 -8.50
N PRO A 249 -20.44 -4.30 -8.32
CA PRO A 249 -21.05 -4.39 -7.02
C PRO A 249 -21.02 -5.84 -6.51
N ASP A 250 -20.48 -6.03 -5.33
CA ASP A 250 -20.87 -7.11 -4.44
C ASP A 250 -21.89 -6.56 -3.43
N ASN A 251 -22.58 -7.43 -2.70
CA ASN A 251 -23.59 -7.07 -1.68
C ASN A 251 -23.04 -6.26 -0.49
N GLY A 252 -21.82 -5.71 -0.58
CA GLY A 252 -21.18 -4.86 0.41
C GLY A 252 -21.23 -3.37 0.06
N LYS A 253 -21.36 -2.51 1.07
CA LYS A 253 -21.20 -1.07 0.89
C LYS A 253 -19.70 -0.78 0.82
N LEU A 254 -19.26 -0.23 -0.31
CA LEU A 254 -17.92 0.30 -0.48
C LEU A 254 -17.83 1.66 0.23
N GLU A 255 -16.82 1.86 1.06
CA GLU A 255 -16.77 3.05 1.90
C GLU A 255 -15.52 3.91 1.68
N ARG A 256 -14.37 3.33 1.33
CA ARG A 256 -13.09 4.03 1.31
C ARG A 256 -12.11 3.42 0.30
N ILE A 257 -11.15 4.25 -0.11
CA ILE A 257 -10.00 3.91 -0.95
C ILE A 257 -8.78 4.63 -0.40
N HIS A 258 -7.69 3.95 -0.15
CA HIS A 258 -6.50 4.61 0.39
C HIS A 258 -5.21 4.36 -0.38
N THR A 259 -5.21 3.45 -1.35
CA THR A 259 -4.04 3.18 -2.19
C THR A 259 -4.42 3.12 -3.67
N TYR A 260 -3.60 3.74 -4.50
CA TYR A 260 -3.65 3.66 -5.97
C TYR A 260 -2.23 3.50 -6.51
N ASN A 261 -2.03 2.50 -7.34
CA ASN A 261 -0.80 2.30 -8.12
C ASN A 261 -1.15 1.83 -9.53
N CYS A 262 -0.22 2.00 -10.48
CA CYS A 262 -0.39 1.54 -11.85
C CYS A 262 0.96 1.16 -12.47
N ASP A 263 0.89 0.34 -13.52
CA ASP A 263 1.96 0.13 -14.49
C ASP A 263 1.50 0.58 -15.89
N GLU A 264 2.11 0.08 -16.95
CA GLU A 264 1.72 0.44 -18.33
C GLU A 264 0.37 -0.15 -18.73
N ALA A 265 0.01 -1.33 -18.21
CA ALA A 265 -1.15 -2.11 -18.64
C ALA A 265 -2.38 -1.95 -17.73
N TYR A 266 -2.16 -1.82 -16.43
CA TYR A 266 -3.22 -1.85 -15.42
C TYR A 266 -3.04 -0.78 -14.36
N GLU A 267 -4.15 -0.48 -13.69
CA GLU A 267 -4.20 0.27 -12.44
C GLU A 267 -4.88 -0.56 -11.35
N VAL A 268 -4.39 -0.42 -10.12
CA VAL A 268 -4.86 -1.17 -8.96
C VAL A 268 -5.18 -0.22 -7.81
N ILE A 269 -6.23 -0.55 -7.08
CA ILE A 269 -6.68 0.17 -5.89
C ILE A 269 -7.00 -0.83 -4.78
N ASP A 270 -7.01 -0.37 -3.54
CA ASP A 270 -7.73 -1.09 -2.51
C ASP A 270 -9.10 -0.47 -2.25
N VAL A 271 -10.00 -1.28 -1.73
CA VAL A 271 -11.37 -0.89 -1.44
C VAL A 271 -11.81 -1.47 -0.10
N TYR A 272 -12.37 -0.62 0.77
CA TYR A 272 -12.82 -1.03 2.09
C TYR A 272 -14.29 -1.39 2.07
N PHE A 273 -14.62 -2.53 2.69
CA PHE A 273 -15.97 -3.05 2.81
C PHE A 273 -16.37 -3.25 4.25
N ASP A 274 -17.63 -2.98 4.54
CA ASP A 274 -18.31 -3.59 5.69
C ASP A 274 -18.86 -4.96 5.28
N LYS A 275 -18.22 -6.03 5.75
CA LYS A 275 -18.60 -7.41 5.44
C LYS A 275 -19.06 -8.16 6.69
N VAL A 276 -20.03 -9.06 6.52
CA VAL A 276 -20.49 -9.95 7.58
C VAL A 276 -19.52 -11.11 7.77
N TYR A 277 -18.94 -11.19 8.96
CA TYR A 277 -18.08 -12.29 9.39
C TYR A 277 -18.72 -13.02 10.57
N PRO A 278 -19.40 -14.14 10.37
CA PRO A 278 -20.07 -14.89 11.46
C PRO A 278 -19.10 -15.34 12.56
N ASN A 279 -17.84 -15.51 12.21
CA ASN A 279 -16.76 -15.91 13.13
C ASN A 279 -16.00 -14.73 13.77
N LYS A 280 -16.42 -13.48 13.56
CA LYS A 280 -15.75 -12.27 14.09
C LYS A 280 -15.46 -12.36 15.58
N PHE A 281 -16.42 -12.86 16.36
CA PHE A 281 -16.25 -13.00 17.81
C PHE A 281 -15.11 -13.93 18.18
N PHE A 282 -15.01 -15.10 17.52
CA PHE A 282 -13.93 -16.06 17.76
C PHE A 282 -12.57 -15.51 17.32
N ILE A 283 -12.52 -14.83 16.16
CA ILE A 283 -11.30 -14.18 15.67
C ILE A 283 -10.83 -13.12 16.66
N HIS A 284 -11.75 -12.31 17.19
CA HIS A 284 -11.41 -11.29 18.20
C HIS A 284 -10.84 -11.92 19.46
N GLN A 285 -11.47 -12.98 20.01
CA GLN A 285 -10.97 -13.70 21.19
C GLN A 285 -9.59 -14.32 20.93
N TRP A 286 -9.38 -14.85 19.75
CA TRP A 286 -8.10 -15.39 19.33
C TRP A 286 -7.02 -14.30 19.28
N HIS A 287 -7.30 -13.15 18.69
CA HIS A 287 -6.36 -12.02 18.64
C HIS A 287 -6.00 -11.51 20.04
N GLU A 288 -6.96 -11.40 20.94
CA GLU A 288 -6.70 -11.01 22.33
C GLU A 288 -5.80 -12.04 23.07
N ALA A 289 -6.00 -13.31 22.79
CA ALA A 289 -5.11 -14.36 23.32
C ALA A 289 -3.69 -14.25 22.76
N LEU A 290 -3.55 -14.02 21.45
CA LEU A 290 -2.25 -13.83 20.79
C LEU A 290 -1.51 -12.59 21.31
N LYS A 291 -2.21 -11.45 21.50
CA LYS A 291 -1.62 -10.23 22.07
C LYS A 291 -1.02 -10.50 23.46
N ARG A 292 -1.75 -11.21 24.33
CA ARG A 292 -1.28 -11.58 25.66
C ARG A 292 -0.02 -12.45 25.61
N ILE A 293 0.02 -13.43 24.69
CA ILE A 293 1.17 -14.31 24.49
C ILE A 293 2.39 -13.54 23.98
N LYS A 294 2.20 -12.60 23.04
CA LYS A 294 3.27 -11.78 22.47
C LYS A 294 3.68 -10.58 23.37
N GLY A 295 3.03 -10.37 24.51
CA GLY A 295 3.28 -9.22 25.40
C GLY A 295 2.89 -7.87 24.77
N ARG A 296 2.09 -7.86 23.72
CA ARG A 296 1.55 -6.64 23.09
C ARG A 296 0.31 -6.18 23.86
N LYS A 297 0.28 -4.90 24.23
CA LYS A 297 -0.86 -4.25 24.92
C LYS A 297 -1.96 -3.85 23.94
#